data_c8376922e1f9b22a7d27083460a01e9c
#
_entry.id   c8376922e1f9b22a7d27083460a01e9c
#
_cell.length_a   1.000
_cell.length_b   1.000
_cell.length_c   1.000
_cell.angle_alpha   90.00
_cell.angle_beta   90.00
_cell.angle_gamma   90.00
#
_symmetry.space_group_name_H-M   'P 1'
#
loop_
_entity.id
_entity.type
_entity.pdbx_description
1 polymer ?
#
loop_
_entity_poly.entity_id
_entity_poly.type
_entity_poly.pdbx_seq_one_letter_code
_entity_poly.pdbx_strand_id
1 'polypeptide(L)'
;MKTVTVSSIITNAASRAGLDGSSIDNLPTTTKTIMVDNLSSHLRDAWEFYDWPDLTRTEERTTQTGVDEDIYLDLAQAGSPTPTVIGDVFAVYQDNPNTHAAPREISFSLDLDKIRLPSDCPDTVYVKFRLPSPDISPVLATALAQTVPQILADYLKFSLTGDLLTEDGQLDKAQVMYGRAELSLVKETEKFTFQQKQTRRWTANVGPY
;
A
#
# COMPACT_ATOMS: atom_id res chain seq x y z
N MET A 1 -3.73 4.36 10.27
CA MET A 1 -2.92 3.17 9.92
C MET A 1 -1.80 2.99 10.94
N LYS A 2 -1.58 1.77 11.43
CA LYS A 2 -0.42 1.45 12.30
C LYS A 2 0.81 1.21 11.43
N THR A 3 1.98 1.64 11.91
CA THR A 3 3.25 1.54 11.19
C THR A 3 4.34 0.89 12.04
N VAL A 4 5.36 0.36 11.38
CA VAL A 4 6.56 -0.24 11.97
C VAL A 4 7.79 0.37 11.30
N THR A 5 8.86 0.61 12.04
CA THR A 5 10.10 1.16 11.49
C THR A 5 10.86 0.11 10.67
N VAL A 6 11.51 0.55 9.61
CA VAL A 6 12.38 -0.29 8.78
C VAL A 6 13.49 -0.94 9.63
N SER A 7 14.09 -0.20 10.55
CA SER A 7 15.10 -0.74 11.48
C SER A 7 14.58 -1.94 12.28
N SER A 8 13.32 -1.87 12.77
CA SER A 8 12.70 -2.98 13.52
C SER A 8 12.45 -4.22 12.65
N ILE A 9 12.13 -4.04 11.38
CA ILE A 9 11.95 -5.16 10.43
C ILE A 9 13.31 -5.83 10.19
N ILE A 10 14.34 -5.05 9.91
CA ILE A 10 15.70 -5.53 9.63
C ILE A 10 16.28 -6.30 10.83
N THR A 11 16.19 -5.74 12.04
CA THR A 11 16.69 -6.42 13.25
C THR A 11 15.97 -7.74 13.51
N ASN A 12 14.66 -7.78 13.32
CA ASN A 12 13.88 -9.03 13.45
C ASN A 12 14.27 -10.07 12.39
N ALA A 13 14.48 -9.65 11.14
CA ALA A 13 14.88 -10.56 10.06
C ALA A 13 16.30 -11.12 10.33
N ALA A 14 17.24 -10.26 10.69
CA ALA A 14 18.62 -10.63 11.05
C ALA A 14 18.66 -11.63 12.21
N SER A 15 17.93 -11.37 13.28
CA SER A 15 17.83 -12.28 14.44
C SER A 15 17.28 -13.66 14.05
N ARG A 16 16.30 -13.72 13.15
CA ARG A 16 15.74 -14.99 12.65
C ARG A 16 16.70 -15.75 11.75
N ALA A 17 17.54 -15.04 11.02
CA ALA A 17 18.62 -15.64 10.21
C ALA A 17 19.80 -16.12 11.04
N GLY A 18 19.84 -15.85 12.36
CA GLY A 18 20.93 -16.23 13.26
C GLY A 18 22.03 -15.20 13.36
N LEU A 19 21.85 -14.00 12.84
CA LEU A 19 22.75 -12.87 13.05
C LEU A 19 22.46 -12.19 14.40
N ASP A 20 23.44 -11.43 14.92
CA ASP A 20 23.22 -10.60 16.12
C ASP A 20 22.30 -9.41 15.77
N GLY A 21 21.00 -9.67 15.76
CA GLY A 21 19.94 -8.68 15.53
C GLY A 21 19.40 -8.04 16.80
N SER A 22 20.12 -8.11 17.93
CA SER A 22 19.69 -7.48 19.19
C SER A 22 19.62 -5.95 19.08
N SER A 23 20.46 -5.36 18.22
CA SER A 23 20.41 -3.94 17.82
C SER A 23 20.78 -3.81 16.34
N ILE A 24 20.20 -2.80 15.68
CA ILE A 24 20.56 -2.45 14.30
C ILE A 24 22.04 -2.09 14.19
N ASP A 25 22.64 -1.55 15.26
CA ASP A 25 24.05 -1.13 15.26
C ASP A 25 25.02 -2.30 15.20
N ASN A 26 24.61 -3.48 15.65
CA ASN A 26 25.42 -4.70 15.63
C ASN A 26 25.59 -5.29 14.21
N LEU A 27 24.75 -4.90 13.28
CA LEU A 27 24.83 -5.39 11.91
C LEU A 27 25.87 -4.59 11.09
N PRO A 28 26.65 -5.26 10.23
CA PRO A 28 27.54 -4.58 9.30
C PRO A 28 26.78 -3.62 8.38
N THR A 29 27.40 -2.49 8.02
CA THR A 29 26.79 -1.48 7.14
C THR A 29 26.40 -2.08 5.79
N THR A 30 27.24 -2.95 5.22
CA THR A 30 26.97 -3.65 3.96
C THR A 30 25.70 -4.50 4.05
N THR A 31 25.55 -5.29 5.11
CA THR A 31 24.35 -6.10 5.35
C THR A 31 23.11 -5.22 5.49
N LYS A 32 23.19 -4.12 6.23
CA LYS A 32 22.09 -3.16 6.36
C LYS A 32 21.68 -2.58 5.01
N THR A 33 22.63 -2.21 4.16
CA THR A 33 22.33 -1.64 2.83
C THR A 33 21.64 -2.66 1.94
N ILE A 34 22.15 -3.88 1.85
CA ILE A 34 21.53 -4.97 1.08
C ILE A 34 20.10 -5.24 1.57
N MET A 35 19.90 -5.30 2.88
CA MET A 35 18.58 -5.54 3.45
C MET A 35 17.60 -4.39 3.18
N VAL A 36 18.06 -3.15 3.12
CA VAL A 36 17.22 -1.98 2.74
C VAL A 36 16.82 -2.06 1.28
N ASP A 37 17.75 -2.42 0.38
CA ASP A 37 17.47 -2.57 -1.05
C ASP A 37 16.47 -3.71 -1.30
N ASN A 38 16.68 -4.87 -0.68
CA ASN A 38 15.77 -6.01 -0.76
C ASN A 38 14.38 -5.66 -0.18
N LEU A 39 14.36 -4.95 0.96
CA LEU A 39 13.10 -4.49 1.58
C LEU A 39 12.31 -3.59 0.64
N SER A 40 12.97 -2.70 -0.10
CA SER A 40 12.31 -1.82 -1.07
C SER A 40 11.60 -2.62 -2.17
N SER A 41 12.24 -3.68 -2.68
CA SER A 41 11.66 -4.58 -3.68
C SER A 41 10.47 -5.36 -3.11
N HIS A 42 10.65 -6.01 -1.96
CA HIS A 42 9.59 -6.76 -1.30
C HIS A 42 8.41 -5.88 -0.88
N LEU A 43 8.68 -4.62 -0.48
CA LEU A 43 7.61 -3.67 -0.13
C LEU A 43 6.73 -3.36 -1.34
N ARG A 44 7.32 -3.17 -2.52
CA ARG A 44 6.59 -2.94 -3.76
C ARG A 44 5.73 -4.15 -4.12
N ASP A 45 6.29 -5.36 -4.09
CA ASP A 45 5.57 -6.60 -4.37
C ASP A 45 4.37 -6.79 -3.44
N ALA A 46 4.58 -6.57 -2.13
CA ALA A 46 3.52 -6.67 -1.14
C ALA A 46 2.44 -5.58 -1.29
N TRP A 47 2.85 -4.39 -1.75
CA TRP A 47 1.95 -3.27 -1.98
C TRP A 47 0.99 -3.55 -3.14
N GLU A 48 1.48 -4.19 -4.18
CA GLU A 48 0.74 -4.53 -5.38
C GLU A 48 -0.07 -5.83 -5.25
N PHE A 49 0.26 -6.67 -4.26
CA PHE A 49 -0.34 -8.00 -4.08
C PHE A 49 -1.87 -7.97 -3.89
N TYR A 50 -2.40 -6.93 -3.23
CA TYR A 50 -3.82 -6.83 -2.91
C TYR A 50 -4.28 -5.38 -2.79
N ASP A 51 -5.59 -5.14 -2.99
CA ASP A 51 -6.19 -3.82 -2.78
C ASP A 51 -6.42 -3.57 -1.29
N TRP A 52 -5.32 -3.30 -0.57
CA TRP A 52 -5.34 -3.09 0.86
C TRP A 52 -6.24 -1.91 1.24
N PRO A 53 -7.30 -2.11 2.04
CA PRO A 53 -8.19 -1.02 2.46
C PRO A 53 -7.44 0.10 3.19
N ASP A 54 -6.42 -0.26 3.97
CA ASP A 54 -5.58 0.69 4.71
C ASP A 54 -4.68 1.56 3.80
N LEU A 55 -4.41 1.11 2.57
CA LEU A 55 -3.62 1.81 1.56
C LEU A 55 -4.48 2.48 0.49
N THR A 56 -5.80 2.35 0.61
CA THR A 56 -6.77 2.97 -0.30
C THR A 56 -7.33 4.22 0.35
N ARG A 57 -7.44 5.29 -0.43
CA ARG A 57 -8.07 6.55 -0.02
C ARG A 57 -9.16 6.96 -0.96
N THR A 58 -10.11 7.74 -0.43
CA THR A 58 -11.08 8.47 -1.23
C THR A 58 -10.92 9.94 -0.91
N GLU A 59 -10.63 10.74 -1.93
CA GLU A 59 -10.43 12.18 -1.79
C GLU A 59 -11.34 12.95 -2.74
N GLU A 60 -11.76 14.11 -2.29
CA GLU A 60 -12.49 15.08 -3.09
C GLU A 60 -11.52 15.76 -4.07
N ARG A 61 -11.92 15.86 -5.33
CA ARG A 61 -11.14 16.49 -6.40
C ARG A 61 -12.03 17.40 -7.24
N THR A 62 -11.47 18.52 -7.66
CA THR A 62 -12.12 19.45 -8.58
C THR A 62 -11.76 19.09 -10.01
N THR A 63 -12.76 18.99 -10.87
CA THR A 63 -12.57 18.72 -12.30
C THR A 63 -12.03 19.97 -13.01
N GLN A 64 -11.33 19.76 -14.11
CA GLN A 64 -10.80 20.81 -14.97
C GLN A 64 -11.37 20.63 -16.37
N THR A 65 -11.61 21.73 -17.06
CA THR A 65 -12.06 21.73 -18.45
C THR A 65 -10.86 22.05 -19.36
N GLY A 66 -10.58 21.16 -20.30
CA GLY A 66 -9.53 21.31 -21.29
C GLY A 66 -9.94 22.24 -22.46
N VAL A 67 -9.02 22.41 -23.42
CA VAL A 67 -9.21 23.28 -24.59
C VAL A 67 -10.34 22.78 -25.51
N ASP A 68 -10.56 21.46 -25.54
CA ASP A 68 -11.57 20.79 -26.37
C ASP A 68 -12.85 20.44 -25.59
N GLU A 69 -13.13 21.18 -24.49
CA GLU A 69 -14.24 20.91 -23.57
C GLU A 69 -14.20 19.54 -22.86
N ASP A 70 -13.07 18.83 -22.95
CA ASP A 70 -12.85 17.60 -22.23
C ASP A 70 -12.73 17.88 -20.73
N ILE A 71 -13.49 17.15 -19.92
CA ILE A 71 -13.40 17.20 -18.44
C ILE A 71 -12.34 16.20 -17.98
N TYR A 72 -11.39 16.65 -17.18
CA TYR A 72 -10.32 15.83 -16.67
C TYR A 72 -9.92 16.16 -15.22
N LEU A 73 -9.19 15.24 -14.61
CA LEU A 73 -8.52 15.41 -13.31
C LEU A 73 -7.03 15.16 -13.49
N ASP A 74 -6.20 16.07 -12.99
CA ASP A 74 -4.77 15.81 -12.89
C ASP A 74 -4.48 14.84 -11.73
N LEU A 75 -3.66 13.83 -11.98
CA LEU A 75 -3.20 12.89 -10.93
C LEU A 75 -2.36 13.58 -9.86
N ALA A 76 -1.75 14.74 -10.20
CA ALA A 76 -0.93 15.55 -9.33
C ALA A 76 -1.55 16.94 -9.07
N GLN A 77 -2.85 17.01 -8.75
CA GLN A 77 -3.53 18.30 -8.57
C GLN A 77 -2.88 19.17 -7.49
N ALA A 78 -2.41 20.35 -7.88
CA ALA A 78 -1.96 21.39 -6.98
C ALA A 78 -3.18 22.02 -6.26
N GLY A 79 -3.20 22.00 -4.92
CA GLY A 79 -4.27 22.65 -4.15
C GLY A 79 -4.44 22.15 -2.72
N SER A 80 -3.85 21.01 -2.38
CA SER A 80 -3.69 20.56 -1.01
C SER A 80 -2.28 20.98 -0.52
N PRO A 81 -2.07 21.26 0.79
CA PRO A 81 -0.74 21.58 1.34
C PRO A 81 0.29 20.45 1.12
N THR A 82 -0.14 19.29 0.74
CA THR A 82 0.66 18.17 0.22
C THR A 82 -0.08 17.56 -0.98
N PRO A 83 0.41 17.74 -2.23
CA PRO A 83 -0.19 17.06 -3.36
C PRO A 83 -0.07 15.55 -3.13
N THR A 84 -1.20 14.89 -2.89
CA THR A 84 -1.22 13.43 -2.81
C THR A 84 -1.13 12.94 -4.25
N VAL A 85 -0.03 12.28 -4.59
CA VAL A 85 0.10 11.60 -5.88
C VAL A 85 -0.95 10.50 -5.90
N ILE A 86 -1.83 10.52 -6.91
CA ILE A 86 -2.80 9.46 -7.12
C ILE A 86 -2.04 8.27 -7.71
N GLY A 87 -2.11 7.13 -7.05
CA GLY A 87 -1.67 5.85 -7.60
C GLY A 87 -2.74 5.23 -8.49
N ASP A 88 -2.94 3.93 -8.39
CA ASP A 88 -3.97 3.24 -9.17
C ASP A 88 -5.37 3.70 -8.79
N VAL A 89 -6.14 4.17 -9.77
CA VAL A 89 -7.52 4.62 -9.58
C VAL A 89 -8.47 3.44 -9.68
N PHE A 90 -9.28 3.23 -8.65
CA PHE A 90 -10.27 2.15 -8.60
C PHE A 90 -11.67 2.60 -9.04
N ALA A 91 -12.07 3.80 -8.64
CA ALA A 91 -13.39 4.33 -8.93
C ALA A 91 -13.43 5.86 -8.80
N VAL A 92 -14.34 6.46 -9.53
CA VAL A 92 -14.69 7.88 -9.41
C VAL A 92 -16.19 7.97 -9.08
N TYR A 93 -16.55 8.76 -8.07
CA TYR A 93 -17.93 8.90 -7.62
C TYR A 93 -18.38 10.35 -7.72
N GLN A 94 -19.65 10.55 -8.05
CA GLN A 94 -20.28 11.86 -8.00
C GLN A 94 -20.53 12.30 -6.55
N ASP A 95 -20.92 11.34 -5.69
CA ASP A 95 -21.27 11.59 -4.30
C ASP A 95 -20.18 11.02 -3.37
N ASN A 96 -20.02 11.62 -2.20
CA ASN A 96 -19.06 11.13 -1.22
C ASN A 96 -19.42 9.71 -0.74
N PRO A 97 -18.64 8.68 -1.09
CA PRO A 97 -18.95 7.30 -0.73
C PRO A 97 -18.84 7.01 0.77
N ASN A 98 -18.25 7.91 1.56
CA ASN A 98 -18.19 7.76 3.01
C ASN A 98 -19.46 8.24 3.72
N THR A 99 -20.26 9.08 3.04
CA THR A 99 -21.49 9.67 3.61
C THR A 99 -22.76 9.23 2.88
N HIS A 100 -22.63 8.77 1.63
CA HIS A 100 -23.74 8.30 0.79
C HIS A 100 -23.82 6.77 0.81
N ALA A 101 -25.00 6.23 1.10
CA ALA A 101 -25.21 4.78 1.16
C ALA A 101 -25.11 4.07 -0.21
N ALA A 102 -25.39 4.80 -1.29
CA ALA A 102 -25.28 4.32 -2.68
C ALA A 102 -24.69 5.43 -3.56
N PRO A 103 -23.37 5.66 -3.48
CA PRO A 103 -22.72 6.69 -4.27
C PRO A 103 -22.79 6.34 -5.75
N ARG A 104 -23.08 7.33 -6.59
CA ARG A 104 -23.15 7.16 -8.04
C ARG A 104 -21.73 7.11 -8.61
N GLU A 105 -21.37 5.99 -9.23
CA GLU A 105 -20.09 5.82 -9.89
C GLU A 105 -20.12 6.47 -11.28
N ILE A 106 -19.01 7.12 -11.64
CA ILE A 106 -18.80 7.79 -12.93
C ILE A 106 -17.79 6.95 -13.72
N SER A 107 -18.10 6.67 -14.98
CA SER A 107 -17.15 6.04 -15.89
C SER A 107 -15.96 6.98 -16.16
N PHE A 108 -14.76 6.43 -16.22
CA PHE A 108 -13.56 7.20 -16.49
C PHE A 108 -12.60 6.43 -17.40
N SER A 109 -11.68 7.13 -18.01
CA SER A 109 -10.52 6.54 -18.70
C SER A 109 -9.22 7.18 -18.20
N LEU A 110 -8.17 6.39 -18.16
CA LEU A 110 -6.83 6.86 -17.79
C LEU A 110 -6.07 7.26 -19.06
N ASP A 111 -5.48 8.44 -19.05
CA ASP A 111 -4.64 8.97 -20.12
C ASP A 111 -3.37 9.57 -19.51
N LEU A 112 -2.29 8.77 -19.51
CA LEU A 112 -0.97 9.12 -18.95
C LEU A 112 -1.06 9.64 -17.51
N ASP A 113 -1.17 10.97 -17.34
CA ASP A 113 -1.17 11.69 -16.07
C ASP A 113 -2.56 12.28 -15.73
N LYS A 114 -3.60 11.89 -16.48
CA LYS A 114 -4.94 12.45 -16.35
C LYS A 114 -6.00 11.36 -16.30
N ILE A 115 -7.06 11.65 -15.56
CA ILE A 115 -8.30 10.90 -15.58
C ILE A 115 -9.29 11.68 -16.44
N ARG A 116 -9.71 11.14 -17.58
CA ARG A 116 -10.76 11.73 -18.41
C ARG A 116 -12.12 11.31 -17.91
N LEU A 117 -13.02 12.27 -17.82
CA LEU A 117 -14.39 12.12 -17.33
C LEU A 117 -15.40 12.49 -18.42
N PRO A 118 -16.65 12.02 -18.34
CA PRO A 118 -17.73 12.43 -19.24
C PRO A 118 -17.99 13.93 -19.15
N SER A 119 -18.51 14.53 -20.23
CA SER A 119 -18.80 15.96 -20.33
C SER A 119 -19.93 16.44 -19.39
N ASP A 120 -20.74 15.54 -18.87
CA ASP A 120 -21.81 15.79 -17.89
C ASP A 120 -21.36 15.61 -16.43
N CYS A 121 -20.05 15.47 -16.21
CA CYS A 121 -19.48 15.31 -14.90
C CYS A 121 -19.58 16.58 -14.06
N PRO A 122 -19.90 16.51 -12.76
CA PRO A 122 -19.93 17.67 -11.88
C PRO A 122 -18.51 18.23 -11.65
N ASP A 123 -18.45 19.52 -11.26
CA ASP A 123 -17.19 20.22 -10.96
C ASP A 123 -16.40 19.58 -9.82
N THR A 124 -17.04 18.78 -8.99
CA THR A 124 -16.42 18.10 -7.84
C THR A 124 -16.78 16.63 -7.86
N VAL A 125 -15.78 15.77 -7.76
CA VAL A 125 -15.91 14.32 -7.73
C VAL A 125 -15.06 13.71 -6.61
N TYR A 126 -15.35 12.46 -6.25
CA TYR A 126 -14.63 11.71 -5.24
C TYR A 126 -13.86 10.57 -5.90
N VAL A 127 -12.54 10.63 -5.84
CA VAL A 127 -11.65 9.64 -6.47
C VAL A 127 -11.19 8.65 -5.42
N LYS A 128 -11.46 7.37 -5.64
CA LYS A 128 -10.95 6.26 -4.84
C LYS A 128 -9.71 5.69 -5.53
N PHE A 129 -8.57 5.74 -4.85
CA PHE A 129 -7.29 5.32 -5.40
C PHE A 129 -6.41 4.64 -4.35
N ARG A 130 -5.42 3.89 -4.83
CA ARG A 130 -4.34 3.34 -4.00
C ARG A 130 -3.28 4.41 -3.80
N LEU A 131 -2.77 4.53 -2.57
CA LEU A 131 -1.58 5.33 -2.32
C LEU A 131 -0.38 4.69 -3.04
N PRO A 132 0.53 5.48 -3.62
CA PRO A 132 1.75 4.94 -4.19
C PRO A 132 2.59 4.27 -3.10
N SER A 133 3.35 3.23 -3.49
CA SER A 133 4.31 2.61 -2.58
C SER A 133 5.33 3.65 -2.12
N PRO A 134 5.64 3.74 -0.82
CA PRO A 134 6.64 4.67 -0.35
C PRO A 134 8.03 4.26 -0.87
N ASP A 135 8.75 5.21 -1.43
CA ASP A 135 10.15 5.02 -1.78
C ASP A 135 11.00 4.94 -0.50
N ILE A 136 11.74 3.87 -0.37
CA ILE A 136 12.73 3.75 0.70
C ILE A 136 13.97 4.55 0.30
N SER A 137 14.40 5.45 1.18
CA SER A 137 15.53 6.33 0.91
C SER A 137 16.81 5.53 0.62
N PRO A 138 17.62 5.93 -0.38
CA PRO A 138 18.93 5.33 -0.60
C PRO A 138 19.95 5.69 0.52
N VAL A 139 19.65 6.71 1.34
CA VAL A 139 20.46 7.10 2.49
C VAL A 139 20.11 6.21 3.67
N LEU A 140 21.04 5.34 4.08
CA LEU A 140 20.80 4.30 5.09
C LEU A 140 20.19 4.82 6.39
N ALA A 141 20.71 5.91 6.95
CA ALA A 141 20.18 6.47 8.20
C ALA A 141 18.73 6.93 8.06
N THR A 142 18.37 7.53 6.93
CA THR A 142 17.00 7.95 6.62
C THR A 142 16.11 6.73 6.41
N ALA A 143 16.58 5.73 5.63
CA ALA A 143 15.84 4.49 5.37
C ALA A 143 15.46 3.77 6.67
N LEU A 144 16.41 3.62 7.60
CA LEU A 144 16.19 2.94 8.87
C LEU A 144 15.15 3.62 9.77
N ALA A 145 15.02 4.94 9.65
CA ALA A 145 14.03 5.74 10.39
C ALA A 145 12.65 5.74 9.73
N GLN A 146 12.55 5.38 8.44
CA GLN A 146 11.27 5.31 7.74
C GLN A 146 10.36 4.24 8.33
N THR A 147 9.07 4.40 8.08
CA THR A 147 8.05 3.47 8.56
C THR A 147 7.26 2.88 7.40
N VAL A 148 6.86 1.63 7.56
CA VAL A 148 6.01 0.90 6.62
C VAL A 148 4.73 0.45 7.32
N PRO A 149 3.65 0.16 6.56
CA PRO A 149 2.41 -0.35 7.14
C PRO A 149 2.62 -1.64 7.93
N GLN A 150 2.04 -1.70 9.12
CA GLN A 150 2.16 -2.88 10.00
C GLN A 150 1.58 -4.14 9.36
N ILE A 151 0.57 -4.02 8.50
CA ILE A 151 -0.05 -5.16 7.79
C ILE A 151 0.96 -5.89 6.90
N LEU A 152 1.98 -5.20 6.39
CA LEU A 152 3.03 -5.79 5.54
C LEU A 152 4.27 -6.23 6.32
N ALA A 153 4.35 -5.91 7.61
CA ALA A 153 5.57 -6.10 8.41
C ALA A 153 6.00 -7.57 8.52
N ASP A 154 5.07 -8.50 8.66
CA ASP A 154 5.42 -9.92 8.81
C ASP A 154 5.89 -10.52 7.47
N TYR A 155 5.27 -10.14 6.37
CA TYR A 155 5.75 -10.47 5.04
C TYR A 155 7.20 -10.00 4.84
N LEU A 156 7.47 -8.72 5.09
CA LEU A 156 8.80 -8.14 4.92
C LEU A 156 9.86 -8.80 5.80
N LYS A 157 9.53 -9.11 7.06
CA LYS A 157 10.45 -9.82 7.97
C LYS A 157 10.81 -11.21 7.46
N PHE A 158 9.82 -11.97 6.99
CA PHE A 158 10.05 -13.34 6.52
C PHE A 158 10.79 -13.34 5.18
N SER A 159 10.45 -12.44 4.25
CA SER A 159 11.14 -12.32 2.96
C SER A 159 12.62 -11.95 3.15
N LEU A 160 12.91 -10.92 3.95
CA LEU A 160 14.30 -10.55 4.26
C LEU A 160 15.07 -11.67 5.00
N THR A 161 14.39 -12.44 5.87
CA THR A 161 15.03 -13.61 6.49
C THR A 161 15.37 -14.65 5.44
N GLY A 162 14.49 -14.87 4.46
CA GLY A 162 14.73 -15.76 3.33
C GLY A 162 15.94 -15.34 2.50
N ASP A 163 16.06 -14.05 2.21
CA ASP A 163 17.20 -13.48 1.47
C ASP A 163 18.52 -13.74 2.20
N LEU A 164 18.58 -13.42 3.50
CA LEU A 164 19.79 -13.65 4.32
C LEU A 164 20.18 -15.13 4.38
N LEU A 165 19.20 -16.02 4.53
CA LEU A 165 19.45 -17.46 4.55
C LEU A 165 19.90 -17.97 3.17
N THR A 166 19.42 -17.36 2.09
CA THR A 166 19.86 -17.68 0.72
C THR A 166 21.31 -17.28 0.51
N GLU A 167 21.70 -16.07 0.96
CA GLU A 167 23.08 -15.60 0.92
C GLU A 167 24.03 -16.50 1.73
N ASP A 168 23.55 -17.04 2.86
CA ASP A 168 24.30 -17.98 3.71
C ASP A 168 24.27 -19.43 3.17
N GLY A 169 23.64 -19.68 2.03
CA GLY A 169 23.54 -21.00 1.39
C GLY A 169 22.54 -21.97 2.05
N GLN A 170 21.72 -21.49 2.99
CA GLN A 170 20.71 -22.29 3.70
C GLN A 170 19.38 -22.34 2.94
N LEU A 171 19.40 -22.83 1.70
CA LEU A 171 18.27 -22.77 0.76
C LEU A 171 16.99 -23.40 1.27
N ASP A 172 17.06 -24.56 1.96
CA ASP A 172 15.86 -25.23 2.50
C ASP A 172 15.14 -24.35 3.54
N LYS A 173 15.92 -23.67 4.40
CA LYS A 173 15.35 -22.77 5.40
C LYS A 173 14.83 -21.49 4.75
N ALA A 174 15.51 -20.98 3.75
CA ALA A 174 15.08 -19.81 2.99
C ALA A 174 13.70 -20.07 2.36
N GLN A 175 13.51 -21.22 1.73
CA GLN A 175 12.25 -21.61 1.11
C GLN A 175 11.08 -21.66 2.12
N VAL A 176 11.35 -22.16 3.33
CA VAL A 176 10.36 -22.13 4.41
C VAL A 176 10.00 -20.69 4.81
N MET A 177 10.96 -19.77 4.81
CA MET A 177 10.70 -18.37 5.16
C MET A 177 9.90 -17.65 4.07
N TYR A 178 10.21 -17.86 2.80
CA TYR A 178 9.39 -17.33 1.69
C TYR A 178 7.95 -17.86 1.73
N GLY A 179 7.75 -19.16 1.98
CA GLY A 179 6.41 -19.70 2.15
C GLY A 179 5.65 -19.09 3.33
N ARG A 180 6.33 -18.76 4.44
CA ARG A 180 5.73 -18.01 5.56
C ARG A 180 5.41 -16.57 5.20
N ALA A 181 6.24 -15.93 4.38
CA ALA A 181 5.98 -14.58 3.89
C ALA A 181 4.67 -14.55 3.09
N GLU A 182 4.53 -15.40 2.09
CA GLU A 182 3.31 -15.50 1.27
C GLU A 182 2.07 -15.79 2.13
N LEU A 183 2.17 -16.77 3.04
CA LEU A 183 1.08 -17.09 3.96
C LEU A 183 0.70 -15.91 4.87
N SER A 184 1.63 -15.01 5.21
CA SER A 184 1.32 -13.83 6.00
C SER A 184 0.46 -12.84 5.22
N LEU A 185 0.73 -12.61 3.93
CA LEU A 185 -0.11 -11.78 3.06
C LEU A 185 -1.52 -12.37 2.91
N VAL A 186 -1.61 -13.68 2.63
CA VAL A 186 -2.91 -14.36 2.49
C VAL A 186 -3.74 -14.22 3.77
N LYS A 187 -3.14 -14.42 4.94
CA LYS A 187 -3.83 -14.23 6.23
C LYS A 187 -4.35 -12.81 6.44
N GLU A 188 -3.58 -11.80 6.04
CA GLU A 188 -4.04 -10.41 6.13
C GLU A 188 -5.21 -10.16 5.16
N THR A 189 -5.16 -10.65 3.91
CA THR A 189 -6.28 -10.53 2.97
C THR A 189 -7.55 -11.22 3.47
N GLU A 190 -7.42 -12.39 4.10
CA GLU A 190 -8.55 -13.12 4.69
C GLU A 190 -9.25 -12.32 5.80
N LYS A 191 -8.49 -11.61 6.65
CA LYS A 191 -9.07 -10.73 7.69
C LYS A 191 -9.97 -9.66 7.07
N PHE A 192 -9.52 -8.98 6.02
CA PHE A 192 -10.32 -7.95 5.35
C PHE A 192 -11.54 -8.54 4.66
N THR A 193 -11.40 -9.67 3.98
CA THR A 193 -12.51 -10.36 3.31
C THR A 193 -13.57 -10.79 4.34
N PHE A 194 -13.15 -11.27 5.50
CA PHE A 194 -14.07 -11.67 6.56
C PHE A 194 -14.82 -10.48 7.16
N GLN A 195 -14.13 -9.36 7.40
CA GLN A 195 -14.75 -8.12 7.87
C GLN A 195 -15.79 -7.59 6.89
N GLN A 196 -15.50 -7.58 5.59
CA GLN A 196 -16.46 -7.17 4.56
C GLN A 196 -17.72 -8.06 4.53
N LYS A 197 -17.56 -9.38 4.70
CA LYS A 197 -18.70 -10.31 4.76
C LYS A 197 -19.55 -10.08 6.00
N GLN A 198 -18.96 -9.75 7.14
CA GLN A 198 -19.72 -9.41 8.36
C GLN A 198 -20.52 -8.13 8.18
N THR A 199 -19.91 -7.07 7.63
CA THR A 199 -20.60 -5.79 7.39
C THR A 199 -21.80 -5.97 6.46
N ARG A 200 -21.68 -6.76 5.39
CA ARG A 200 -22.81 -7.08 4.49
C ARG A 200 -23.93 -7.85 5.18
N ARG A 201 -23.64 -8.73 6.14
CA ARG A 201 -24.68 -9.44 6.90
C ARG A 201 -25.49 -8.50 7.81
N TRP A 202 -24.83 -7.51 8.43
CA TRP A 202 -25.51 -6.53 9.28
C TRP A 202 -26.44 -5.62 8.48
N THR A 203 -26.05 -5.18 7.30
CA THR A 203 -26.90 -4.33 6.43
C THR A 203 -28.08 -5.09 5.83
N ALA A 204 -27.97 -6.39 5.63
CA ALA A 204 -29.07 -7.22 5.10
C ALA A 204 -30.18 -7.50 6.13
N ASN A 205 -29.92 -7.33 7.43
CA ASN A 205 -30.90 -7.60 8.50
C ASN A 205 -31.67 -6.35 8.98
N VAL A 206 -31.40 -5.18 8.43
CA VAL A 206 -32.22 -3.97 8.67
C VAL A 206 -33.31 -3.92 7.59
N GLY A 207 -34.24 -4.86 7.67
CA GLY A 207 -35.49 -4.78 6.90
C GLY A 207 -36.36 -3.59 7.39
N PRO A 208 -37.12 -2.95 6.52
CA PRO A 208 -38.00 -1.89 6.93
C PRO A 208 -39.09 -2.44 7.87
N TYR A 209 -39.24 -1.80 9.01
CA TYR A 209 -40.44 -1.88 9.81
C TYR A 209 -41.47 -0.95 9.25
#